data_d0417e793aefcba1580ad4839bf7a36b
#
_entry.id   d0417e793aefcba1580ad4839bf7a36b
#
_cell.length_a   1.000
_cell.length_b   1.000
_cell.length_c   1.000
_cell.angle_alpha   90.00
_cell.angle_beta   90.00
_cell.angle_gamma   90.00
#
_symmetry.space_group_name_H-M   'P 1'
#
loop_
_entity.id
_entity.type
_entity.pdbx_description
1 polymer ?
#
loop_
_entity_poly.entity_id
_entity_poly.type
_entity_poly.pdbx_seq_one_letter_code
_entity_poly.pdbx_strand_id
1 'polypeptide(L)'
;VDQSSIVLTARSGRAALKHHLKAIGYTPDNDELDAIAGGSCVLYIDRQYIHEVTSPQAFEGLHSRGAKVFRPAQVTASPDHNIPTQNQHLPVQDLQSARQLSMLENNCTEHGITIFKVGTPKNGIIHVVGPETGLTQPGMTIVCGDSHTSTHGAMGCVAFGIGTSEVEMVLASQCVLQSKPKTMRINVEGQLNPGVCSKDIILYLISKLGTGGGTGHFIEFAGSAIRSLSMEAR
;
A
#
# COMPACT_ATOMS: atom_id res chain seq x y z
N VAL A 1 -5.90 33.72 -12.65
CA VAL A 1 -6.31 33.50 -11.26
C VAL A 1 -5.64 32.18 -10.87
N ASP A 2 -4.56 32.29 -10.10
CA ASP A 2 -3.79 31.14 -9.61
C ASP A 2 -4.70 30.26 -8.74
N GLN A 3 -4.89 29.01 -9.18
CA GLN A 3 -5.48 27.99 -8.33
C GLN A 3 -4.43 27.60 -7.29
N SER A 4 -4.53 28.18 -6.11
CA SER A 4 -3.74 27.73 -4.97
C SER A 4 -4.21 26.32 -4.59
N SER A 5 -3.40 25.32 -4.90
CA SER A 5 -3.62 23.96 -4.44
C SER A 5 -3.29 23.85 -2.94
N ILE A 6 -4.28 23.50 -2.13
CA ILE A 6 -4.03 23.17 -0.71
C ILE A 6 -3.33 21.81 -0.67
N VAL A 7 -2.07 21.79 -0.28
CA VAL A 7 -1.32 20.57 -0.03
C VAL A 7 -1.63 20.09 1.39
N LEU A 8 -2.22 18.90 1.53
CA LEU A 8 -2.42 18.28 2.83
C LEU A 8 -1.09 17.71 3.34
N THR A 9 -0.76 18.08 4.57
CA THR A 9 0.40 17.53 5.29
C THR A 9 -0.09 16.84 6.56
N ALA A 10 0.77 16.10 7.23
CA ALA A 10 0.46 15.49 8.53
C ALA A 10 0.05 16.50 9.62
N ARG A 11 0.19 17.81 9.35
CA ARG A 11 -0.21 18.91 10.22
C ARG A 11 -1.41 19.69 9.70
N SER A 12 -2.02 19.25 8.61
CA SER A 12 -3.18 19.95 8.04
C SER A 12 -4.37 19.87 9.01
N GLY A 13 -4.94 21.00 9.31
CA GLY A 13 -6.07 21.09 10.23
C GLY A 13 -7.40 20.65 9.60
N ARG A 14 -8.41 20.49 10.45
CA ARG A 14 -9.79 20.06 10.14
C ARG A 14 -10.43 20.80 8.95
N ALA A 15 -10.20 22.10 8.83
CA ALA A 15 -10.74 22.92 7.74
C ALA A 15 -10.14 22.57 6.38
N ALA A 16 -8.82 22.32 6.33
CA ALA A 16 -8.12 21.90 5.12
C ALA A 16 -8.58 20.51 4.66
N LEU A 17 -8.76 19.57 5.60
CA LEU A 17 -9.32 18.26 5.35
C LEU A 17 -10.74 18.34 4.77
N LYS A 18 -11.62 19.11 5.42
CA LYS A 18 -13.00 19.31 4.96
C LYS A 18 -13.06 19.89 3.55
N HIS A 19 -12.20 20.86 3.27
CA HIS A 19 -12.10 21.48 1.95
C HIS A 19 -11.65 20.47 0.89
N HIS A 20 -10.62 19.67 1.20
CA HIS A 20 -10.09 18.67 0.28
C HIS A 20 -11.10 17.54 0.01
N LEU A 21 -11.72 17.00 1.06
CA LEU A 21 -12.75 15.97 0.94
C LEU A 21 -13.94 16.47 0.10
N LYS A 22 -14.36 17.71 0.31
CA LYS A 22 -15.43 18.33 -0.49
C LYS A 22 -15.02 18.50 -1.96
N ALA A 23 -13.77 18.84 -2.25
CA ALA A 23 -13.27 18.99 -3.62
C ALA A 23 -13.28 17.66 -4.41
N ILE A 24 -13.18 16.52 -3.72
CA ILE A 24 -13.28 15.18 -4.32
C ILE A 24 -14.69 14.56 -4.22
N GLY A 25 -15.71 15.38 -3.85
CA GLY A 25 -17.11 14.96 -3.81
C GLY A 25 -17.53 14.25 -2.51
N TYR A 26 -16.65 14.16 -1.50
CA TYR A 26 -16.98 13.59 -0.19
C TYR A 26 -17.32 14.69 0.81
N THR A 27 -18.51 14.61 1.38
CA THR A 27 -18.96 15.57 2.41
C THR A 27 -19.12 14.78 3.72
N PRO A 28 -18.09 14.74 4.59
CA PRO A 28 -18.17 14.08 5.88
C PRO A 28 -19.14 14.83 6.78
N ASP A 29 -19.89 14.10 7.61
CA ASP A 29 -20.66 14.70 8.68
C ASP A 29 -19.74 15.19 9.84
N ASN A 30 -20.33 15.83 10.85
CA ASN A 30 -19.56 16.35 11.95
C ASN A 30 -18.99 15.25 12.85
N ASP A 31 -19.68 14.12 12.99
CA ASP A 31 -19.23 12.98 13.81
C ASP A 31 -18.05 12.28 13.16
N GLU A 32 -18.06 12.14 11.84
CA GLU A 32 -16.89 11.66 11.07
C GLU A 32 -15.70 12.60 11.19
N LEU A 33 -15.94 13.93 11.16
CA LEU A 33 -14.90 14.93 11.39
C LEU A 33 -14.39 14.93 12.82
N ASP A 34 -15.23 14.64 13.80
CA ASP A 34 -14.86 14.56 15.22
C ASP A 34 -14.14 13.26 15.55
N ALA A 35 -14.50 12.14 14.91
CA ALA A 35 -13.73 10.91 14.97
C ALA A 35 -12.32 11.12 14.41
N ILE A 36 -12.17 11.90 13.35
CA ILE A 36 -10.88 12.32 12.78
C ILE A 36 -10.11 13.22 13.76
N ALA A 37 -10.79 14.16 14.40
CA ALA A 37 -10.19 15.07 15.40
C ALA A 37 -9.82 14.35 16.71
N GLY A 38 -10.48 13.25 17.04
CA GLY A 38 -10.27 12.45 18.26
C GLY A 38 -9.03 11.56 18.27
N GLY A 39 -8.13 11.64 17.26
CA GLY A 39 -6.88 10.85 17.21
C GLY A 39 -6.55 10.23 15.87
N SER A 40 -7.45 10.28 14.89
CA SER A 40 -7.15 9.88 13.52
C SER A 40 -6.51 11.03 12.75
N CYS A 41 -5.51 10.72 11.95
CA CYS A 41 -4.80 11.66 11.08
C CYS A 41 -5.10 11.33 9.63
N VAL A 42 -5.18 12.34 8.79
CA VAL A 42 -5.13 12.16 7.33
C VAL A 42 -3.67 11.98 6.95
N LEU A 43 -3.35 10.80 6.46
CA LEU A 43 -2.03 10.48 5.96
C LEU A 43 -2.05 10.59 4.44
N TYR A 44 -1.19 11.44 3.89
CA TYR A 44 -0.93 11.49 2.46
C TYR A 44 -0.12 10.27 2.04
N ILE A 45 -0.47 9.69 0.88
CA ILE A 45 0.18 8.49 0.33
C ILE A 45 1.00 8.86 -0.89
N ASP A 46 2.31 8.64 -0.84
CA ASP A 46 3.22 8.94 -1.94
C ASP A 46 3.08 7.95 -3.08
N ARG A 47 2.82 6.68 -2.77
CA ARG A 47 2.67 5.61 -3.75
C ARG A 47 1.57 4.64 -3.36
N GLN A 48 0.68 4.36 -4.28
CA GLN A 48 -0.30 3.28 -4.13
C GLN A 48 0.02 2.17 -5.13
N TYR A 49 0.12 0.94 -4.63
CA TYR A 49 0.18 -0.25 -5.45
C TYR A 49 -1.18 -0.94 -5.50
N ILE A 50 -1.53 -1.46 -6.67
CA ILE A 50 -2.79 -2.18 -6.86
C ILE A 50 -2.55 -3.46 -7.66
N HIS A 51 -3.39 -4.44 -7.41
CA HIS A 51 -3.42 -5.72 -8.12
C HIS A 51 -4.87 -6.15 -8.44
N GLU A 52 -5.05 -7.28 -9.10
CA GLU A 52 -6.34 -7.69 -9.65
C GLU A 52 -7.37 -8.15 -8.60
N VAL A 53 -6.97 -8.45 -7.35
CA VAL A 53 -7.90 -9.01 -6.36
C VAL A 53 -8.70 -7.92 -5.64
N THR A 54 -8.06 -6.87 -5.16
CA THR A 54 -8.70 -5.82 -4.33
C THR A 54 -9.13 -4.58 -5.11
N SER A 55 -8.55 -4.35 -6.29
CA SER A 55 -8.83 -3.16 -7.09
C SER A 55 -10.19 -3.13 -7.79
N PRO A 56 -10.81 -4.24 -8.25
CA PRO A 56 -12.06 -4.18 -9.00
C PRO A 56 -13.19 -3.47 -8.23
N GLN A 57 -13.39 -3.82 -6.97
CA GLN A 57 -14.43 -3.22 -6.11
C GLN A 57 -14.14 -1.74 -5.81
N ALA A 58 -12.86 -1.37 -5.66
CA ALA A 58 -12.46 0.01 -5.44
C ALA A 58 -12.79 0.88 -6.67
N PHE A 59 -12.53 0.39 -7.88
CA PHE A 59 -12.91 1.10 -9.11
C PHE A 59 -14.42 1.17 -9.32
N GLU A 60 -15.17 0.10 -8.98
CA GLU A 60 -16.63 0.13 -8.99
C GLU A 60 -17.18 1.21 -8.06
N GLY A 61 -16.59 1.35 -6.86
CA GLY A 61 -16.92 2.42 -5.93
C GLY A 61 -16.67 3.82 -6.53
N LEU A 62 -15.53 4.03 -7.20
CA LEU A 62 -15.24 5.28 -7.91
C LEU A 62 -16.28 5.57 -8.99
N HIS A 63 -16.60 4.59 -9.84
CA HIS A 63 -17.57 4.73 -10.92
C HIS A 63 -18.97 5.10 -10.39
N SER A 64 -19.42 4.42 -9.32
CA SER A 64 -20.74 4.67 -8.71
C SER A 64 -20.89 6.09 -8.17
N ARG A 65 -19.78 6.72 -7.79
CA ARG A 65 -19.70 8.10 -7.28
C ARG A 65 -19.37 9.13 -8.36
N GLY A 66 -19.13 8.71 -9.60
CA GLY A 66 -18.66 9.57 -10.67
C GLY A 66 -17.26 10.18 -10.41
N ALA A 67 -16.46 9.53 -9.53
CA ALA A 67 -15.14 9.98 -9.15
C ALA A 67 -14.07 9.41 -10.10
N LYS A 68 -12.96 10.12 -10.21
CA LYS A 68 -11.79 9.72 -11.01
C LYS A 68 -10.61 9.49 -10.09
N VAL A 69 -9.64 8.71 -10.57
CA VAL A 69 -8.35 8.59 -9.88
C VAL A 69 -7.66 9.96 -9.84
N PHE A 70 -7.34 10.41 -8.63
CA PHE A 70 -6.82 11.76 -8.40
C PHE A 70 -5.41 11.97 -8.97
N ARG A 71 -4.52 11.01 -8.74
CA ARG A 71 -3.11 11.06 -9.21
C ARG A 71 -2.68 9.73 -9.83
N PRO A 72 -3.06 9.44 -11.08
CA PRO A 72 -2.72 8.17 -11.73
C PRO A 72 -1.21 7.87 -11.78
N ALA A 73 -0.36 8.90 -11.87
CA ALA A 73 1.09 8.74 -11.89
C ALA A 73 1.68 8.22 -10.56
N GLN A 74 0.94 8.33 -9.46
CA GLN A 74 1.32 7.80 -8.15
C GLN A 74 0.73 6.42 -7.87
N VAL A 75 -0.03 5.87 -8.82
CA VAL A 75 -0.59 4.51 -8.76
C VAL A 75 0.16 3.63 -9.74
N THR A 76 0.52 2.43 -9.31
CA THR A 76 1.13 1.42 -10.19
C THR A 76 0.46 0.08 -9.96
N ALA A 77 0.14 -0.60 -11.03
CA ALA A 77 -0.52 -1.90 -11.04
C ALA A 77 0.42 -3.01 -11.51
N SER A 78 0.35 -4.15 -10.86
CA SER A 78 0.92 -5.41 -11.35
C SER A 78 -0.02 -6.56 -10.96
N PRO A 79 -0.51 -7.35 -11.91
CA PRO A 79 -1.21 -8.58 -11.56
C PRO A 79 -0.19 -9.60 -11.05
N ASP A 80 -0.46 -10.18 -9.87
CA ASP A 80 0.48 -11.09 -9.20
C ASP A 80 -0.19 -12.18 -8.35
N HIS A 81 -1.50 -12.15 -8.20
CA HIS A 81 -2.24 -13.14 -7.41
C HIS A 81 -2.88 -14.23 -8.27
N ASN A 82 -3.58 -13.85 -9.33
CA ASN A 82 -4.40 -14.74 -10.17
C ASN A 82 -3.71 -15.11 -11.49
N ILE A 83 -2.40 -15.11 -11.52
CA ILE A 83 -1.61 -15.47 -12.70
C ILE A 83 -0.97 -16.87 -12.53
N PRO A 84 -0.94 -17.70 -13.57
CA PRO A 84 -0.27 -18.97 -13.50
C PRO A 84 1.25 -18.80 -13.38
N THR A 85 1.91 -19.71 -12.68
CA THR A 85 3.38 -19.73 -12.56
C THR A 85 4.06 -20.38 -13.78
N GLN A 86 3.29 -21.07 -14.62
CA GLN A 86 3.76 -21.71 -15.85
C GLN A 86 2.86 -21.31 -17.02
N ASN A 87 3.42 -21.33 -18.23
CA ASN A 87 2.68 -21.07 -19.46
C ASN A 87 1.92 -19.73 -19.48
N GLN A 88 2.50 -18.68 -18.92
CA GLN A 88 1.89 -17.36 -18.83
C GLN A 88 1.54 -16.72 -20.18
N HIS A 89 2.05 -17.28 -21.28
CA HIS A 89 1.72 -16.89 -22.65
C HIS A 89 0.36 -17.44 -23.12
N LEU A 90 -0.23 -18.39 -22.39
CA LEU A 90 -1.55 -18.93 -22.66
C LEU A 90 -2.64 -18.18 -21.89
N PRO A 91 -3.88 -18.15 -22.40
CA PRO A 91 -5.00 -17.58 -21.68
C PRO A 91 -5.22 -18.25 -20.33
N VAL A 92 -5.54 -17.46 -19.32
CA VAL A 92 -5.90 -17.95 -17.98
C VAL A 92 -7.19 -18.76 -18.06
N GLN A 93 -7.16 -20.02 -17.65
CA GLN A 93 -8.27 -20.96 -17.78
C GLN A 93 -9.37 -20.72 -16.76
N ASP A 94 -9.01 -20.29 -15.56
CA ASP A 94 -9.99 -19.94 -14.53
C ASP A 94 -10.72 -18.65 -14.91
N LEU A 95 -12.03 -18.74 -15.08
CA LEU A 95 -12.85 -17.63 -15.57
C LEU A 95 -12.90 -16.44 -14.60
N GLN A 96 -12.84 -16.69 -13.30
CA GLN A 96 -12.84 -15.63 -12.30
C GLN A 96 -11.52 -14.88 -12.33
N SER A 97 -10.41 -15.57 -12.33
CA SER A 97 -9.08 -15.00 -12.46
C SER A 97 -8.93 -14.20 -13.75
N ALA A 98 -9.35 -14.77 -14.88
CA ALA A 98 -9.32 -14.09 -16.19
C ALA A 98 -10.15 -12.79 -16.19
N ARG A 99 -11.32 -12.81 -15.54
CA ARG A 99 -12.17 -11.62 -15.39
C ARG A 99 -11.50 -10.55 -14.55
N GLN A 100 -10.92 -10.90 -13.39
CA GLN A 100 -10.23 -9.95 -12.52
C GLN A 100 -9.02 -9.31 -13.20
N LEU A 101 -8.23 -10.09 -13.94
CA LEU A 101 -7.12 -9.59 -14.75
C LEU A 101 -7.60 -8.58 -15.80
N SER A 102 -8.65 -8.93 -16.55
CA SER A 102 -9.23 -8.04 -17.56
C SER A 102 -9.77 -6.75 -16.95
N MET A 103 -10.41 -6.84 -15.78
CA MET A 103 -10.92 -5.67 -15.06
C MET A 103 -9.79 -4.75 -14.63
N LEU A 104 -8.69 -5.28 -14.08
CA LEU A 104 -7.52 -4.48 -13.72
C LEU A 104 -6.95 -3.75 -14.93
N GLU A 105 -6.76 -4.45 -16.06
CA GLU A 105 -6.23 -3.83 -17.28
C GLU A 105 -7.14 -2.73 -17.84
N ASN A 106 -8.45 -2.96 -17.86
CA ASN A 106 -9.43 -1.99 -18.33
C ASN A 106 -9.45 -0.75 -17.45
N ASN A 107 -9.51 -0.93 -16.13
CA ASN A 107 -9.49 0.17 -15.16
C ASN A 107 -8.20 0.99 -15.26
N CYS A 108 -7.05 0.32 -15.38
CA CYS A 108 -5.77 1.02 -15.55
C CYS A 108 -5.73 1.83 -16.85
N THR A 109 -6.28 1.29 -17.93
CA THR A 109 -6.36 1.98 -19.24
C THR A 109 -7.28 3.19 -19.16
N GLU A 110 -8.46 3.03 -18.57
CA GLU A 110 -9.45 4.10 -18.41
C GLU A 110 -8.91 5.27 -17.59
N HIS A 111 -8.21 4.97 -16.50
CA HIS A 111 -7.71 6.00 -15.58
C HIS A 111 -6.28 6.45 -15.84
N GLY A 112 -5.61 5.92 -16.87
CA GLY A 112 -4.22 6.28 -17.23
C GLY A 112 -3.19 5.80 -16.19
N ILE A 113 -3.44 4.68 -15.54
CA ILE A 113 -2.55 4.08 -14.54
C ILE A 113 -1.52 3.19 -15.22
N THR A 114 -0.26 3.29 -14.79
CA THR A 114 0.81 2.39 -15.25
C THR A 114 0.55 0.96 -14.76
N ILE A 115 0.52 0.01 -15.69
CA ILE A 115 0.37 -1.42 -15.39
C ILE A 115 1.50 -2.24 -16.00
N PHE A 116 2.06 -3.15 -15.21
CA PHE A 116 3.05 -4.15 -15.64
C PHE A 116 2.32 -5.45 -15.98
N LYS A 117 1.89 -5.55 -17.22
CA LYS A 117 1.05 -6.66 -17.71
C LYS A 117 1.76 -7.99 -17.67
N VAL A 118 0.99 -9.08 -17.49
CA VAL A 118 1.48 -10.46 -17.59
C VAL A 118 2.22 -10.68 -18.92
N GLY A 119 3.34 -11.38 -18.86
CA GLY A 119 4.19 -11.65 -20.03
C GLY A 119 5.11 -10.51 -20.43
N THR A 120 5.10 -9.37 -19.72
CA THR A 120 6.08 -8.29 -19.93
C THR A 120 7.28 -8.45 -18.99
N PRO A 121 8.47 -7.94 -19.36
CA PRO A 121 9.68 -8.06 -18.51
C PRO A 121 9.57 -7.40 -17.13
N LYS A 122 8.59 -6.52 -16.93
CA LYS A 122 8.37 -5.79 -15.67
C LYS A 122 7.26 -6.39 -14.82
N ASN A 123 6.56 -7.42 -15.29
CA ASN A 123 5.54 -8.09 -14.49
C ASN A 123 6.19 -8.94 -13.39
N GLY A 124 5.61 -8.92 -12.23
CA GLY A 124 6.03 -9.70 -11.07
C GLY A 124 5.26 -9.31 -9.83
N ILE A 125 5.63 -9.91 -8.71
CA ILE A 125 5.07 -9.58 -7.40
C ILE A 125 5.28 -8.10 -7.13
N ILE A 126 4.20 -7.36 -6.88
CA ILE A 126 4.25 -5.89 -6.78
C ILE A 126 5.22 -5.40 -5.70
N HIS A 127 5.35 -6.15 -4.60
CA HIS A 127 6.26 -5.81 -3.51
C HIS A 127 7.74 -6.09 -3.82
N VAL A 128 8.03 -6.81 -4.90
CA VAL A 128 9.38 -7.00 -5.47
C VAL A 128 9.61 -6.00 -6.60
N VAL A 129 8.65 -5.88 -7.50
CA VAL A 129 8.72 -4.97 -8.66
C VAL A 129 8.86 -3.52 -8.25
N GLY A 130 8.15 -3.09 -7.21
CA GLY A 130 8.23 -1.71 -6.69
C GLY A 130 9.65 -1.29 -6.34
N PRO A 131 10.37 -2.03 -5.47
CA PRO A 131 11.77 -1.79 -5.16
C PRO A 131 12.71 -1.91 -6.37
N GLU A 132 12.61 -2.99 -7.15
CA GLU A 132 13.52 -3.26 -8.28
C GLU A 132 13.43 -2.22 -9.40
N THR A 133 12.26 -1.63 -9.58
CA THR A 133 12.06 -0.57 -10.59
C THR A 133 12.31 0.84 -10.06
N GLY A 134 12.70 0.98 -8.78
CA GLY A 134 12.95 2.28 -8.14
C GLY A 134 11.68 3.08 -7.83
N LEU A 135 10.50 2.47 -7.89
CA LEU A 135 9.23 3.09 -7.53
C LEU A 135 9.04 3.19 -6.01
N THR A 136 9.64 2.28 -5.27
CA THR A 136 9.73 2.30 -3.81
C THR A 136 11.02 2.99 -3.39
N GLN A 137 10.92 4.10 -2.66
CA GLN A 137 12.09 4.87 -2.23
C GLN A 137 12.00 5.20 -0.73
N PRO A 138 13.14 5.32 -0.03
CA PRO A 138 13.16 5.68 1.39
C PRO A 138 12.36 6.96 1.69
N GLY A 139 11.65 6.97 2.80
CA GLY A 139 10.85 8.10 3.24
C GLY A 139 9.45 8.20 2.65
N MET A 140 9.09 7.34 1.69
CA MET A 140 7.74 7.31 1.12
C MET A 140 6.73 6.68 2.05
N THR A 141 5.49 7.13 1.93
CA THR A 141 4.29 6.46 2.42
C THR A 141 3.70 5.59 1.31
N ILE A 142 3.56 4.29 1.56
CA ILE A 142 3.14 3.32 0.54
C ILE A 142 1.98 2.48 1.06
N VAL A 143 0.95 2.31 0.24
CA VAL A 143 -0.16 1.42 0.55
C VAL A 143 -0.51 0.49 -0.61
N CYS A 144 -1.06 -0.66 -0.27
CA CYS A 144 -1.62 -1.63 -1.22
C CYS A 144 -2.75 -2.39 -0.53
N GLY A 145 -3.68 -2.91 -1.30
CA GLY A 145 -4.72 -3.82 -0.81
C GLY A 145 -4.21 -5.24 -0.54
N ASP A 146 -3.03 -5.37 0.05
CA ASP A 146 -2.32 -6.62 0.29
C ASP A 146 -1.65 -6.62 1.68
N SER A 147 -1.69 -7.76 2.36
CA SER A 147 -1.12 -7.93 3.71
C SER A 147 0.42 -7.89 3.73
N HIS A 148 1.10 -8.07 2.60
CA HIS A 148 2.57 -8.06 2.51
C HIS A 148 3.15 -6.68 2.19
N THR A 149 2.34 -5.62 2.19
CA THR A 149 2.76 -4.25 1.87
C THR A 149 3.87 -3.74 2.81
N SER A 150 3.90 -4.18 4.06
CA SER A 150 4.94 -3.80 5.03
C SER A 150 6.37 -4.21 4.60
N THR A 151 6.52 -5.09 3.60
CA THR A 151 7.81 -5.44 2.97
C THR A 151 8.59 -4.19 2.52
N HIS A 152 7.90 -3.16 2.03
CA HIS A 152 8.54 -1.90 1.62
C HIS A 152 9.21 -1.15 2.79
N GLY A 153 8.87 -1.49 4.04
CA GLY A 153 9.53 -0.97 5.23
C GLY A 153 11.03 -1.28 5.28
N ALA A 154 11.48 -2.39 4.68
CA ALA A 154 12.89 -2.72 4.55
C ALA A 154 13.68 -1.68 3.74
N MET A 155 13.00 -0.97 2.83
CA MET A 155 13.55 0.12 2.03
C MET A 155 13.47 1.49 2.72
N GLY A 156 13.06 1.54 3.98
CA GLY A 156 12.89 2.79 4.74
C GLY A 156 11.59 3.53 4.43
N CYS A 157 10.58 2.85 3.97
CA CYS A 157 9.23 3.39 3.75
C CYS A 157 8.34 3.21 4.98
N VAL A 158 7.32 4.05 5.09
CA VAL A 158 6.15 3.77 5.91
C VAL A 158 5.14 3.06 5.03
N ALA A 159 5.03 1.74 5.16
CA ALA A 159 4.23 0.92 4.26
C ALA A 159 3.31 -0.04 5.02
N PHE A 160 2.05 -0.11 4.59
CA PHE A 160 1.05 -0.98 5.23
C PHE A 160 -0.07 -1.37 4.28
N GLY A 161 -0.66 -2.54 4.57
CA GLY A 161 -1.85 -3.02 3.86
C GLY A 161 -3.10 -2.26 4.28
N ILE A 162 -4.00 -2.05 3.32
CA ILE A 162 -5.28 -1.36 3.53
C ILE A 162 -6.44 -2.20 2.97
N GLY A 163 -7.63 -1.98 3.50
CA GLY A 163 -8.84 -2.62 3.01
C GLY A 163 -9.33 -2.04 1.68
N THR A 164 -10.22 -2.76 1.00
CA THR A 164 -10.73 -2.38 -0.32
C THR A 164 -11.38 -0.99 -0.35
N SER A 165 -12.12 -0.63 0.69
CA SER A 165 -12.71 0.73 0.81
C SER A 165 -11.65 1.81 0.94
N GLU A 166 -10.54 1.52 1.63
CA GLU A 166 -9.41 2.44 1.73
C GLU A 166 -8.63 2.52 0.42
N VAL A 167 -8.54 1.42 -0.35
CA VAL A 167 -7.99 1.45 -1.72
C VAL A 167 -8.75 2.45 -2.58
N GLU A 168 -10.10 2.41 -2.54
CA GLU A 168 -10.95 3.39 -3.22
C GLU A 168 -10.67 4.83 -2.76
N MET A 169 -10.61 5.02 -1.43
CA MET A 169 -10.33 6.33 -0.83
C MET A 169 -8.99 6.90 -1.31
N VAL A 170 -7.94 6.09 -1.32
CA VAL A 170 -6.61 6.53 -1.77
C VAL A 170 -6.60 6.80 -3.27
N LEU A 171 -7.26 6.00 -4.10
CA LEU A 171 -7.42 6.28 -5.52
C LEU A 171 -8.09 7.64 -5.76
N ALA A 172 -9.14 7.95 -4.99
CA ALA A 172 -9.91 9.20 -5.12
C ALA A 172 -9.19 10.42 -4.55
N SER A 173 -8.38 10.27 -3.50
CA SER A 173 -7.89 11.41 -2.69
C SER A 173 -6.38 11.46 -2.50
N GLN A 174 -5.67 10.38 -2.75
CA GLN A 174 -4.27 10.16 -2.39
C GLN A 174 -4.04 10.20 -0.86
N CYS A 175 -5.08 10.01 -0.09
CA CYS A 175 -5.02 10.07 1.38
C CYS A 175 -5.76 8.87 2.00
N VAL A 176 -5.35 8.52 3.22
CA VAL A 176 -6.03 7.54 4.06
C VAL A 176 -6.16 8.08 5.48
N LEU A 177 -7.22 7.66 6.18
CA LEU A 177 -7.41 7.97 7.59
C LEU A 177 -6.66 6.93 8.42
N GLN A 178 -5.74 7.39 9.27
CA GLN A 178 -4.97 6.51 10.15
C GLN A 178 -4.88 7.08 11.56
N SER A 179 -5.02 6.23 12.56
CA SER A 179 -4.65 6.59 13.92
C SER A 179 -3.12 6.65 14.04
N LYS A 180 -2.62 7.61 14.80
CA LYS A 180 -1.17 7.71 15.04
C LYS A 180 -0.69 6.42 15.72
N PRO A 181 0.17 5.61 15.06
CA PRO A 181 0.67 4.39 15.66
C PRO A 181 1.65 4.69 16.80
N LYS A 182 1.76 3.75 17.71
CA LYS A 182 2.85 3.71 18.69
C LYS A 182 4.15 3.30 17.99
N THR A 183 5.27 3.53 18.61
CA THR A 183 6.57 3.03 18.14
C THR A 183 7.00 1.82 18.98
N MET A 184 7.54 0.80 18.30
CA MET A 184 8.13 -0.37 18.91
C MET A 184 9.52 -0.59 18.31
N ARG A 185 10.51 -0.79 19.16
CA ARG A 185 11.85 -1.16 18.70
C ARG A 185 12.14 -2.60 19.13
N ILE A 186 12.57 -3.41 18.17
CA ILE A 186 12.97 -4.80 18.36
C ILE A 186 14.47 -4.90 18.10
N ASN A 187 15.25 -5.16 19.15
CA ASN A 187 16.68 -5.35 19.03
C ASN A 187 17.00 -6.84 18.90
N VAL A 188 17.65 -7.22 17.82
CA VAL A 188 18.18 -8.58 17.62
C VAL A 188 19.71 -8.48 17.64
N GLU A 189 20.29 -8.92 18.75
CA GLU A 189 21.73 -8.83 18.99
C GLU A 189 22.43 -10.17 18.75
N GLY A 190 23.71 -10.11 18.45
CA GLY A 190 24.56 -11.26 18.23
C GLY A 190 24.76 -11.59 16.74
N GLN A 191 25.03 -12.85 16.48
CA GLN A 191 25.21 -13.41 15.15
C GLN A 191 24.26 -14.59 14.96
N LEU A 192 23.76 -14.75 13.74
CA LEU A 192 22.93 -15.89 13.40
C LEU A 192 23.79 -17.15 13.35
N ASN A 193 23.29 -18.24 13.96
CA ASN A 193 23.94 -19.53 13.84
C ASN A 193 23.91 -20.07 12.41
N PRO A 194 24.85 -20.93 12.02
CA PRO A 194 24.77 -21.60 10.72
C PRO A 194 23.42 -22.25 10.48
N GLY A 195 22.82 -22.01 9.31
CA GLY A 195 21.51 -22.53 8.94
C GLY A 195 20.31 -21.70 9.39
N VAL A 196 20.50 -20.65 10.19
CA VAL A 196 19.47 -19.71 10.59
C VAL A 196 19.38 -18.55 9.61
N CYS A 197 18.20 -18.23 9.13
CA CYS A 197 17.94 -17.12 8.21
C CYS A 197 17.03 -16.05 8.83
N SER A 198 16.82 -14.96 8.12
CA SER A 198 15.99 -13.83 8.58
C SER A 198 14.54 -14.24 8.86
N LYS A 199 14.00 -15.21 8.09
CA LYS A 199 12.65 -15.75 8.32
C LYS A 199 12.53 -16.39 9.71
N ASP A 200 13.57 -17.05 10.20
CA ASP A 200 13.56 -17.66 11.55
C ASP A 200 13.49 -16.58 12.63
N ILE A 201 14.10 -15.43 12.42
CA ILE A 201 14.01 -14.29 13.34
C ILE A 201 12.55 -13.85 13.50
N ILE A 202 11.87 -13.59 12.39
CA ILE A 202 10.49 -13.09 12.46
C ILE A 202 9.52 -14.17 13.01
N LEU A 203 9.70 -15.43 12.63
CA LEU A 203 8.89 -16.52 13.16
C LEU A 203 9.11 -16.70 14.68
N TYR A 204 10.34 -16.57 15.16
CA TYR A 204 10.64 -16.58 16.58
C TYR A 204 9.97 -15.41 17.30
N LEU A 205 10.04 -14.20 16.75
CA LEU A 205 9.39 -13.01 17.32
C LEU A 205 7.86 -13.20 17.38
N ILE A 206 7.24 -13.70 16.33
CA ILE A 206 5.80 -14.00 16.30
C ILE A 206 5.45 -15.03 17.38
N SER A 207 6.30 -16.05 17.60
CA SER A 207 6.08 -17.05 18.65
C SER A 207 6.11 -16.47 20.07
N LYS A 208 6.78 -15.32 20.26
CA LYS A 208 6.87 -14.63 21.57
C LYS A 208 5.80 -13.56 21.75
N LEU A 209 5.51 -12.80 20.71
CA LEU A 209 4.60 -11.65 20.77
C LEU A 209 3.16 -12.00 20.38
N GLY A 210 2.96 -13.15 19.74
CA GLY A 210 1.69 -13.51 19.11
C GLY A 210 1.50 -12.80 17.78
N THR A 211 0.51 -13.25 17.00
CA THR A 211 0.20 -12.73 15.65
C THR A 211 -0.26 -11.28 15.66
N GLY A 212 -0.83 -10.80 16.77
CA GLY A 212 -1.28 -9.41 16.94
C GLY A 212 -0.28 -8.51 17.67
N GLY A 213 0.92 -9.01 18.02
CA GLY A 213 1.86 -8.29 18.89
C GLY A 213 2.37 -6.96 18.34
N GLY A 214 2.35 -6.77 17.01
CA GLY A 214 2.74 -5.53 16.34
C GLY A 214 1.58 -4.60 16.00
N THR A 215 0.33 -4.99 16.28
CA THR A 215 -0.84 -4.19 15.91
C THR A 215 -0.79 -2.79 16.52
N GLY A 216 -1.03 -1.78 15.70
CA GLY A 216 -1.01 -0.37 16.12
C GLY A 216 0.38 0.19 16.40
N HIS A 217 1.44 -0.47 15.93
CA HIS A 217 2.82 -0.01 16.09
C HIS A 217 3.53 0.16 14.74
N PHE A 218 4.38 1.18 14.64
CA PHE A 218 5.52 1.17 13.72
C PHE A 218 6.66 0.42 14.40
N ILE A 219 7.19 -0.58 13.70
CA ILE A 219 8.23 -1.47 14.22
C ILE A 219 9.56 -1.09 13.56
N GLU A 220 10.56 -0.76 14.42
CA GLU A 220 11.95 -0.60 14.02
C GLU A 220 12.71 -1.86 14.40
N PHE A 221 13.23 -2.57 13.41
CA PHE A 221 14.15 -3.67 13.63
C PHE A 221 15.59 -3.14 13.75
N ALA A 222 16.27 -3.46 14.82
CA ALA A 222 17.60 -2.97 15.15
C ALA A 222 18.48 -4.08 15.73
N GLY A 223 19.73 -3.75 16.03
CA GLY A 223 20.69 -4.67 16.62
C GLY A 223 21.75 -5.16 15.62
N SER A 224 22.76 -5.84 16.14
CA SER A 224 23.91 -6.28 15.34
C SER A 224 23.52 -7.33 14.32
N ALA A 225 22.62 -8.26 14.65
CA ALA A 225 22.14 -9.28 13.73
C ALA A 225 21.39 -8.63 12.53
N ILE A 226 20.52 -7.65 12.79
CA ILE A 226 19.78 -6.95 11.72
C ILE A 226 20.73 -6.17 10.81
N ARG A 227 21.73 -5.49 11.37
CA ARG A 227 22.72 -4.76 10.57
C ARG A 227 23.57 -5.64 9.66
N SER A 228 23.77 -6.92 10.04
CA SER A 228 24.54 -7.88 9.25
C SER A 228 23.74 -8.53 8.11
N LEU A 229 22.39 -8.38 8.09
CA LEU A 229 21.54 -8.92 7.03
C LEU A 229 21.74 -8.16 5.72
N SER A 230 21.65 -8.89 4.60
CA SER A 230 21.53 -8.26 3.27
C SER A 230 20.21 -7.51 3.16
N MET A 231 20.04 -6.71 2.09
CA MET A 231 18.79 -5.99 1.87
C MET A 231 17.61 -6.95 1.62
N GLU A 232 17.86 -8.04 0.89
CA GLU A 232 16.86 -9.06 0.58
C GLU A 232 16.43 -9.85 1.82
N ALA A 233 17.27 -9.90 2.85
CA ALA A 233 17.00 -10.58 4.10
C ALA A 233 16.28 -9.69 5.14
N ARG A 234 16.21 -8.39 4.90
CA ARG A 234 15.52 -7.42 5.77
C ARG A 234 14.06 -7.31 5.41
#